data_4cd2a67cd8bc7cd4b24e973779b71668
#
_entry.id   4cd2a67cd8bc7cd4b24e973779b71668
#
_cell.length_a   1.000
_cell.length_b   1.000
_cell.length_c   1.000
_cell.angle_alpha   90.00
_cell.angle_beta   90.00
_cell.angle_gamma   90.00
#
_symmetry.space_group_name_H-M   'P 1'
#
loop_
_entity.id
_entity.type
_entity.pdbx_description
1 polymer ?
#
loop_
_entity_poly.entity_id
_entity_poly.type
_entity_poly.pdbx_seq_one_letter_code
_entity_poly.pdbx_strand_id
1 'polypeptide(L)'
;MPADYAGIKIPAQKPDGANFYPPGASKAAIEAWMNALPAKDKEQAQWFFTTIRASADDGKFRTVKYSDEYRADLEKLSKLLTEAAAATDNASLKKFLNLRADAFLSNDYLASDFAWMDLDSPVDVTIGPYETYNDEMFGYKAAFEAYVNVRDPKETKKLDFFGQHMQELEDNLPLDKQYRNRKVGAQAPMVVVNQVYGAGDGNMGVQTAAYNLPNDERIISQRGSKRVMLKNVQEAKFKSTLAPIAKIVLRPDAQKDVDFDSFFTHILAHEITHGLGPHMTDNGGKQSTPRQDLKDTYSTIEEAKADITGLWALTYMMEKGQLKDTLGQGATAERKLYNTFLASAFRTLHFGLTDSHARGMAIQVNYLLDAGGFVSHGDGTFAVDFKKIQQAVIDLDREFLTIEATGDYARAKAMMTKYVVIRPDVQKALDKMKQSVPNDIRPAFTTAAALSAAAAAK
;
A
#
# COMPACT_ATOMS: atom_id res chain seq x y z
N MET A 1 17.43 1.64 -16.96
CA MET A 1 17.79 2.87 -16.22
C MET A 1 18.90 3.57 -16.96
N PRO A 2 18.99 4.92 -16.97
CA PRO A 2 20.17 5.59 -17.52
C PRO A 2 21.41 5.18 -16.70
N ALA A 3 22.53 4.93 -17.40
CA ALA A 3 23.80 4.54 -16.76
C ALA A 3 24.44 5.69 -15.94
N ASP A 4 23.85 6.87 -15.98
CA ASP A 4 24.32 8.07 -15.31
C ASP A 4 23.11 8.92 -14.87
N TYR A 5 23.11 9.36 -13.63
CA TYR A 5 22.12 10.28 -13.09
C TYR A 5 22.85 11.41 -12.36
N ALA A 6 22.75 12.62 -12.86
CA ALA A 6 23.39 13.83 -12.29
C ALA A 6 24.92 13.66 -12.06
N GLY A 7 25.62 12.95 -12.97
CA GLY A 7 27.05 12.71 -12.87
C GLY A 7 27.46 11.53 -11.96
N ILE A 8 26.50 10.83 -11.38
CA ILE A 8 26.74 9.63 -10.56
C ILE A 8 26.59 8.39 -11.43
N LYS A 9 27.63 7.56 -11.53
CA LYS A 9 27.56 6.27 -12.21
C LYS A 9 26.66 5.32 -11.42
N ILE A 10 25.58 4.89 -12.06
CA ILE A 10 24.68 3.89 -11.48
C ILE A 10 25.21 2.49 -11.83
N PRO A 11 25.48 1.62 -10.85
CA PRO A 11 25.87 0.23 -11.11
C PRO A 11 24.83 -0.48 -11.98
N ALA A 12 25.30 -1.39 -12.86
CA ALA A 12 24.41 -2.21 -13.69
C ALA A 12 23.52 -3.15 -12.86
N GLN A 13 24.00 -3.53 -11.68
CA GLN A 13 23.26 -4.31 -10.70
C GLN A 13 23.17 -3.53 -9.39
N LYS A 14 22.01 -3.59 -8.73
CA LYS A 14 21.82 -3.04 -7.39
C LYS A 14 22.78 -3.77 -6.43
N PRO A 15 23.58 -3.05 -5.63
CA PRO A 15 24.41 -3.68 -4.61
C PRO A 15 23.55 -4.38 -3.56
N ASP A 16 24.03 -5.52 -3.06
CA ASP A 16 23.39 -6.19 -1.94
C ASP A 16 23.26 -5.22 -0.76
N GLY A 17 22.04 -5.14 -0.18
CA GLY A 17 21.74 -4.21 0.91
C GLY A 17 21.75 -2.73 0.52
N ALA A 18 21.63 -2.39 -0.77
CA ALA A 18 21.39 -1.03 -1.30
C ALA A 18 22.32 0.06 -0.73
N ASN A 19 23.61 -0.24 -0.57
CA ASN A 19 24.61 0.66 0.03
C ASN A 19 24.41 0.99 1.54
N PHE A 20 23.52 0.32 2.23
CA PHE A 20 23.40 0.46 3.69
C PHE A 20 24.50 -0.31 4.43
N TYR A 21 25.18 -1.21 3.75
CA TYR A 21 26.21 -2.10 4.29
C TYR A 21 27.54 -1.94 3.52
N PRO A 22 28.67 -2.41 4.09
CA PRO A 22 29.95 -2.30 3.43
C PRO A 22 29.97 -3.06 2.08
N PRO A 23 30.49 -2.44 1.03
CA PRO A 23 30.59 -3.10 -0.27
C PRO A 23 31.32 -4.44 -0.17
N GLY A 24 30.73 -5.50 -0.76
CA GLY A 24 31.31 -6.85 -0.78
C GLY A 24 31.21 -7.64 0.53
N ALA A 25 30.65 -7.07 1.60
CA ALA A 25 30.41 -7.82 2.82
C ALA A 25 29.23 -8.79 2.64
N SER A 26 29.43 -10.06 3.00
CA SER A 26 28.35 -11.03 2.95
C SER A 26 27.34 -10.85 4.08
N LYS A 27 26.07 -11.22 3.82
CA LYS A 27 25.02 -11.24 4.86
C LYS A 27 25.47 -11.99 6.11
N ALA A 28 26.08 -13.16 5.95
CA ALA A 28 26.55 -13.99 7.05
C ALA A 28 27.64 -13.29 7.92
N ALA A 29 28.56 -12.55 7.29
CA ALA A 29 29.61 -11.83 8.01
C ALA A 29 29.02 -10.68 8.84
N ILE A 30 28.07 -9.93 8.29
CA ILE A 30 27.39 -8.83 9.00
C ILE A 30 26.51 -9.39 10.13
N GLU A 31 25.79 -10.47 9.90
CA GLU A 31 24.97 -11.13 10.91
C GLU A 31 25.79 -11.65 12.09
N ALA A 32 26.91 -12.33 11.79
CA ALA A 32 27.86 -12.80 12.82
C ALA A 32 28.42 -11.65 13.65
N TRP A 33 28.78 -10.54 13.03
CA TRP A 33 29.24 -9.34 13.70
C TRP A 33 28.15 -8.75 14.60
N MET A 34 26.92 -8.54 14.10
CA MET A 34 25.80 -8.02 14.89
C MET A 34 25.49 -8.92 16.10
N ASN A 35 25.58 -10.25 15.92
CA ASN A 35 25.32 -11.21 17.00
C ASN A 35 26.41 -11.22 18.08
N ALA A 36 27.61 -10.75 17.77
CA ALA A 36 28.71 -10.62 18.72
C ALA A 36 28.68 -9.29 19.50
N LEU A 37 27.81 -8.33 19.12
CA LEU A 37 27.70 -7.03 19.79
C LEU A 37 26.95 -7.14 21.15
N PRO A 38 27.26 -6.25 22.11
CA PRO A 38 26.41 -6.03 23.27
C PRO A 38 24.96 -5.68 22.81
N ALA A 39 23.96 -6.05 23.61
CA ALA A 39 22.53 -5.91 23.24
C ALA A 39 22.15 -4.51 22.71
N LYS A 40 22.62 -3.44 23.40
CA LYS A 40 22.37 -2.05 23.00
C LYS A 40 23.00 -1.69 21.65
N ASP A 41 24.24 -2.15 21.42
CA ASP A 41 24.94 -1.87 20.16
C ASP A 41 24.33 -2.68 19.00
N LYS A 42 23.88 -3.90 19.28
CA LYS A 42 23.13 -4.72 18.33
C LYS A 42 21.82 -4.04 17.93
N GLU A 43 21.06 -3.51 18.90
CA GLU A 43 19.84 -2.76 18.62
C GLU A 43 20.13 -1.56 17.72
N GLN A 44 21.20 -0.79 17.98
CA GLN A 44 21.62 0.32 17.13
C GLN A 44 22.05 -0.15 15.73
N ALA A 45 22.74 -1.28 15.63
CA ALA A 45 23.14 -1.85 14.34
C ALA A 45 21.94 -2.32 13.51
N GLN A 46 20.84 -2.70 14.14
CA GLN A 46 19.59 -3.10 13.49
C GLN A 46 18.60 -1.94 13.32
N TRP A 47 18.90 -0.76 13.84
CA TRP A 47 18.00 0.38 13.83
C TRP A 47 17.79 0.94 12.42
N PHE A 48 16.61 1.47 12.15
CA PHE A 48 16.17 2.00 10.86
C PHE A 48 17.11 3.08 10.29
N PHE A 49 17.63 3.96 11.16
CA PHE A 49 18.33 5.20 10.79
C PHE A 49 19.83 5.11 11.03
N THR A 50 20.41 3.95 10.72
CA THR A 50 21.85 3.71 10.78
C THR A 50 22.32 2.91 9.57
N THR A 51 23.57 3.14 9.15
CA THR A 51 24.29 2.29 8.19
C THR A 51 25.32 1.44 8.93
N ILE A 52 25.76 0.36 8.27
CA ILE A 52 26.94 -0.38 8.67
C ILE A 52 28.09 -0.02 7.72
N ARG A 53 29.24 0.31 8.26
CA ARG A 53 30.45 0.66 7.48
C ARG A 53 31.65 -0.12 7.97
N ALA A 54 32.57 -0.41 7.04
CA ALA A 54 33.89 -0.91 7.42
C ALA A 54 34.80 0.28 7.76
N SER A 55 35.53 0.19 8.86
CA SER A 55 36.55 1.16 9.22
C SER A 55 37.69 1.11 8.18
N ALA A 56 38.17 2.28 7.77
CA ALA A 56 39.31 2.37 6.86
C ALA A 56 40.62 1.88 7.49
N ASP A 57 40.74 1.95 8.80
CA ASP A 57 42.00 1.66 9.53
C ASP A 57 42.20 0.17 9.76
N ASP A 58 41.15 -0.56 10.13
CA ASP A 58 41.24 -1.98 10.54
C ASP A 58 40.20 -2.91 9.88
N GLY A 59 39.37 -2.38 8.97
CA GLY A 59 38.35 -3.14 8.27
C GLY A 59 37.18 -3.64 9.12
N LYS A 60 37.15 -3.30 10.44
CA LYS A 60 36.06 -3.75 11.33
C LYS A 60 34.77 -3.03 11.03
N PHE A 61 33.65 -3.73 11.20
CA PHE A 61 32.33 -3.16 11.01
C PHE A 61 31.99 -2.22 12.18
N ARG A 62 31.30 -1.14 11.85
CA ARG A 62 30.78 -0.16 12.81
C ARG A 62 29.42 0.35 12.37
N THR A 63 28.59 0.73 13.32
CA THR A 63 27.32 1.43 13.10
C THR A 63 27.58 2.92 12.91
N VAL A 64 26.96 3.54 11.92
CA VAL A 64 27.01 4.99 11.65
C VAL A 64 25.58 5.52 11.56
N LYS A 65 25.28 6.58 12.31
CA LYS A 65 23.96 7.24 12.24
C LYS A 65 23.77 7.93 10.89
N TYR A 66 22.54 8.00 10.40
CA TYR A 66 22.22 8.73 9.17
C TYR A 66 22.59 10.21 9.27
N SER A 67 22.39 10.85 10.43
CA SER A 67 22.82 12.23 10.67
C SER A 67 24.32 12.46 10.50
N ASP A 68 25.14 11.44 10.64
CA ASP A 68 26.58 11.50 10.40
C ASP A 68 26.94 11.06 8.99
N GLU A 69 26.35 9.97 8.51
CA GLU A 69 26.61 9.42 7.18
C GLU A 69 26.23 10.38 6.06
N TYR A 70 25.07 11.03 6.19
CA TYR A 70 24.49 11.92 5.18
C TYR A 70 24.49 13.40 5.61
N ARG A 71 25.37 13.76 6.54
CA ARG A 71 25.40 15.08 7.23
C ARG A 71 25.24 16.26 6.27
N ALA A 72 26.06 16.32 5.23
CA ALA A 72 26.08 17.46 4.33
C ALA A 72 24.74 17.69 3.58
N ASP A 73 24.04 16.64 3.26
CA ASP A 73 22.75 16.72 2.60
C ASP A 73 21.62 16.96 3.62
N LEU A 74 21.69 16.36 4.80
CA LEU A 74 20.70 16.56 5.86
C LEU A 74 20.75 17.99 6.44
N GLU A 75 21.92 18.63 6.52
CA GLU A 75 22.05 20.04 6.87
C GLU A 75 21.35 20.96 5.84
N LYS A 76 21.48 20.66 4.54
CA LYS A 76 20.75 21.40 3.51
C LYS A 76 19.25 21.19 3.61
N LEU A 77 18.81 19.93 3.82
CA LEU A 77 17.40 19.60 3.99
C LEU A 77 16.80 20.28 5.21
N SER A 78 17.49 20.26 6.34
CA SER A 78 17.07 20.93 7.57
C SER A 78 16.86 22.42 7.36
N LYS A 79 17.82 23.10 6.68
CA LYS A 79 17.71 24.52 6.34
C LYS A 79 16.47 24.78 5.46
N LEU A 80 16.28 24.01 4.39
CA LEU A 80 15.14 24.18 3.47
C LEU A 80 13.80 23.93 4.17
N LEU A 81 13.71 22.97 5.07
CA LEU A 81 12.50 22.74 5.88
C LEU A 81 12.21 23.88 6.85
N THR A 82 13.24 24.47 7.45
CA THR A 82 13.10 25.66 8.32
C THR A 82 12.60 26.87 7.50
N GLU A 83 13.13 27.07 6.28
CA GLU A 83 12.67 28.12 5.37
C GLU A 83 11.20 27.87 4.94
N ALA A 84 10.83 26.63 4.64
CA ALA A 84 9.45 26.25 4.33
C ALA A 84 8.51 26.47 5.54
N ALA A 85 8.97 26.15 6.76
CA ALA A 85 8.22 26.42 7.99
C ALA A 85 7.99 27.93 8.21
N ALA A 86 8.94 28.77 7.83
CA ALA A 86 8.78 30.22 7.90
C ALA A 86 7.79 30.77 6.86
N ALA A 87 7.66 30.07 5.71
CA ALA A 87 6.81 30.47 4.60
C ALA A 87 5.33 30.03 4.76
N THR A 88 4.98 29.24 5.75
CA THR A 88 3.60 28.79 5.97
C THR A 88 2.97 29.45 7.20
N ASP A 89 1.68 29.82 7.08
CA ASP A 89 0.85 30.30 8.19
C ASP A 89 0.13 29.14 8.90
N ASN A 90 0.11 27.93 8.33
CA ASN A 90 -0.51 26.76 8.96
C ASN A 90 0.33 26.27 10.13
N ALA A 91 -0.23 26.34 11.34
CA ALA A 91 0.49 26.05 12.58
C ALA A 91 0.95 24.59 12.69
N SER A 92 0.13 23.62 12.20
CA SER A 92 0.47 22.20 12.27
C SER A 92 1.58 21.85 11.29
N LEU A 93 1.53 22.40 10.07
CA LEU A 93 2.59 22.23 9.07
C LEU A 93 3.90 22.86 9.53
N LYS A 94 3.84 24.09 10.05
CA LYS A 94 5.01 24.78 10.62
C LYS A 94 5.68 23.96 11.72
N LYS A 95 4.87 23.41 12.65
CA LYS A 95 5.36 22.56 13.73
C LYS A 95 6.06 21.32 13.20
N PHE A 96 5.41 20.61 12.26
CA PHE A 96 6.00 19.41 11.66
C PHE A 96 7.31 19.70 10.94
N LEU A 97 7.36 20.73 10.09
CA LEU A 97 8.55 21.06 9.30
C LEU A 97 9.75 21.41 10.18
N ASN A 98 9.54 22.19 11.25
CA ASN A 98 10.63 22.52 12.19
C ASN A 98 11.13 21.27 12.94
N LEU A 99 10.22 20.45 13.49
CA LEU A 99 10.61 19.22 14.18
C LEU A 99 11.31 18.23 13.25
N ARG A 100 10.92 18.17 11.98
CA ARG A 100 11.56 17.32 10.97
C ARG A 100 12.96 17.85 10.60
N ALA A 101 13.12 19.16 10.52
CA ALA A 101 14.43 19.79 10.33
C ALA A 101 15.40 19.41 11.45
N ASP A 102 14.94 19.46 12.70
CA ASP A 102 15.74 19.04 13.88
C ASP A 102 16.02 17.53 13.86
N ALA A 103 15.04 16.72 13.44
CA ALA A 103 15.18 15.27 13.36
C ALA A 103 16.27 14.81 12.41
N PHE A 104 16.45 15.48 11.29
CA PHE A 104 17.53 15.21 10.34
C PHE A 104 18.92 15.39 10.95
N LEU A 105 19.08 16.35 11.87
CA LEU A 105 20.37 16.62 12.51
C LEU A 105 20.59 15.77 13.76
N SER A 106 19.53 15.44 14.49
CA SER A 106 19.62 14.65 15.74
C SER A 106 19.58 13.14 15.51
N ASN A 107 19.08 12.67 14.35
CA ASN A 107 18.77 11.27 14.06
C ASN A 107 17.61 10.71 14.92
N ASP A 108 16.82 11.57 15.57
CA ASP A 108 15.63 11.19 16.32
C ASP A 108 14.37 11.77 15.66
N TYR A 109 13.57 10.89 15.06
CA TYR A 109 12.38 11.27 14.29
C TYR A 109 11.09 11.25 15.10
N LEU A 110 11.12 10.76 16.36
CA LEU A 110 9.93 10.49 17.17
C LEU A 110 8.98 11.69 17.28
N ALA A 111 9.51 12.85 17.69
CA ALA A 111 8.70 14.06 17.89
C ALA A 111 8.12 14.58 16.57
N SER A 112 8.87 14.49 15.48
CA SER A 112 8.42 14.91 14.16
C SER A 112 7.37 13.97 13.58
N ASP A 113 7.45 12.66 13.85
CA ASP A 113 6.45 11.69 13.39
C ASP A 113 5.13 11.87 14.15
N PHE A 114 5.15 12.16 15.46
CA PHE A 114 3.93 12.56 16.16
C PHE A 114 3.32 13.83 15.58
N ALA A 115 4.13 14.83 15.23
CA ALA A 115 3.63 16.06 14.62
C ALA A 115 3.08 15.81 13.20
N TRP A 116 3.63 14.85 12.47
CA TRP A 116 3.11 14.42 11.17
C TRP A 116 1.76 13.70 11.30
N MET A 117 1.57 12.88 12.34
CA MET A 117 0.26 12.28 12.64
C MET A 117 -0.81 13.34 12.91
N ASP A 118 -0.44 14.44 13.59
CA ASP A 118 -1.33 15.55 13.93
C ASP A 118 -1.45 16.60 12.80
N LEU A 119 -0.81 16.38 11.64
CA LEU A 119 -0.78 17.35 10.55
C LEU A 119 -2.20 17.58 9.99
N ASP A 120 -2.67 18.83 10.11
CA ASP A 120 -3.93 19.32 9.52
C ASP A 120 -3.65 20.56 8.67
N SER A 121 -3.38 20.33 7.40
CA SER A 121 -2.99 21.35 6.43
C SER A 121 -3.47 20.97 5.03
N PRO A 122 -3.84 21.94 4.18
CA PRO A 122 -4.11 21.71 2.77
C PRO A 122 -2.90 21.15 2.01
N VAL A 123 -1.67 21.51 2.46
CA VAL A 123 -0.42 20.94 1.96
C VAL A 123 0.02 19.84 2.92
N ASP A 124 0.13 18.63 2.42
CA ASP A 124 0.59 17.47 3.18
C ASP A 124 1.99 17.10 2.73
N VAL A 125 2.95 17.18 3.64
CA VAL A 125 4.36 16.88 3.37
C VAL A 125 4.76 15.64 4.16
N THR A 126 5.30 14.66 3.47
CA THR A 126 5.93 13.47 4.04
C THR A 126 7.37 13.46 3.57
N ILE A 127 8.33 13.56 4.47
CA ILE A 127 9.76 13.56 4.13
C ILE A 127 10.57 12.92 5.25
N GLY A 128 11.39 11.95 4.91
CA GLY A 128 12.24 11.23 5.88
C GLY A 128 12.63 9.84 5.41
N PRO A 129 13.34 9.09 6.25
CA PRO A 129 13.62 7.68 6.03
C PRO A 129 12.46 6.84 6.57
N TYR A 130 11.77 6.10 5.71
CA TYR A 130 10.56 5.35 6.10
C TYR A 130 10.59 3.89 5.68
N GLU A 131 10.71 3.60 4.39
CA GLU A 131 10.51 2.26 3.87
C GLU A 131 11.78 1.43 3.82
N THR A 132 11.68 0.16 4.21
CA THR A 132 12.84 -0.74 4.32
C THR A 132 13.00 -1.71 3.15
N TYR A 133 12.15 -1.60 2.12
CA TYR A 133 12.15 -2.53 0.97
C TYR A 133 13.47 -2.55 0.20
N ASN A 134 14.21 -1.44 0.18
CA ASN A 134 15.52 -1.37 -0.47
C ASN A 134 16.62 -2.13 0.25
N ASP A 135 16.47 -2.35 1.57
CA ASP A 135 17.35 -3.22 2.34
C ASP A 135 16.96 -4.69 2.13
N GLU A 136 17.28 -5.23 0.98
CA GLU A 136 17.02 -6.63 0.64
C GLU A 136 17.88 -7.62 1.44
N MET A 137 18.87 -7.13 2.21
CA MET A 137 19.75 -7.99 3.01
C MET A 137 19.09 -8.42 4.33
N PHE A 138 18.54 -7.48 5.10
CA PHE A 138 17.90 -7.74 6.39
C PHE A 138 16.53 -7.08 6.57
N GLY A 139 16.19 -6.08 5.78
CA GLY A 139 14.98 -5.29 5.94
C GLY A 139 15.02 -4.34 7.15
N TYR A 140 16.20 -3.93 7.61
CA TYR A 140 16.38 -3.07 8.78
C TYR A 140 16.47 -1.58 8.44
N LYS A 141 17.01 -1.24 7.27
CA LYS A 141 17.46 0.11 6.93
C LYS A 141 16.42 0.86 6.10
N ALA A 142 16.01 2.02 6.59
CA ALA A 142 15.02 2.84 5.91
C ALA A 142 15.64 3.73 4.84
N ALA A 143 15.04 3.73 3.64
CA ALA A 143 15.42 4.62 2.57
C ALA A 143 14.74 5.99 2.72
N PHE A 144 15.42 7.06 2.27
CA PHE A 144 14.85 8.40 2.23
C PHE A 144 13.85 8.54 1.09
N GLU A 145 12.70 9.13 1.40
CA GLU A 145 11.69 9.50 0.44
C GLU A 145 11.02 10.83 0.80
N ALA A 146 10.43 11.46 -0.19
CA ALA A 146 9.72 12.70 -0.01
C ALA A 146 8.48 12.76 -0.89
N TYR A 147 7.36 13.18 -0.32
CA TYR A 147 6.11 13.47 -0.99
C TYR A 147 5.64 14.85 -0.59
N VAL A 148 5.38 15.71 -1.57
CA VAL A 148 4.66 16.96 -1.37
C VAL A 148 3.32 16.83 -2.05
N ASN A 149 2.27 16.95 -1.27
CA ASN A 149 0.91 16.64 -1.67
C ASN A 149 -0.02 17.82 -1.38
N VAL A 150 -1.13 17.88 -2.11
CA VAL A 150 -2.28 18.74 -1.81
C VAL A 150 -3.46 17.85 -1.45
N ARG A 151 -4.07 18.08 -0.29
CA ARG A 151 -5.24 17.30 0.16
C ARG A 151 -6.42 17.50 -0.78
N ASP A 152 -7.15 16.42 -1.01
CA ASP A 152 -8.44 16.42 -1.71
C ASP A 152 -9.59 16.36 -0.69
N PRO A 153 -10.20 17.51 -0.35
CA PRO A 153 -11.23 17.54 0.69
C PRO A 153 -12.51 16.84 0.25
N LYS A 154 -12.76 16.72 -1.06
CA LYS A 154 -13.93 16.01 -1.58
C LYS A 154 -13.80 14.50 -1.35
N GLU A 155 -12.62 13.96 -1.65
CA GLU A 155 -12.37 12.53 -1.44
C GLU A 155 -12.22 12.19 0.05
N THR A 156 -11.65 13.09 0.85
CA THR A 156 -11.57 12.90 2.31
C THR A 156 -12.95 12.78 2.95
N LYS A 157 -13.94 13.55 2.49
CA LYS A 157 -15.33 13.39 2.96
C LYS A 157 -15.95 12.03 2.65
N LYS A 158 -15.53 11.35 1.56
CA LYS A 158 -15.98 9.98 1.30
C LYS A 158 -15.44 9.03 2.38
N LEU A 159 -14.22 9.23 2.86
CA LEU A 159 -13.66 8.44 3.96
C LEU A 159 -14.42 8.62 5.25
N ASP A 160 -14.76 9.87 5.60
CA ASP A 160 -15.59 10.17 6.77
C ASP A 160 -16.94 9.47 6.69
N PHE A 161 -17.53 9.45 5.49
CA PHE A 161 -18.77 8.73 5.23
C PHE A 161 -18.64 7.23 5.50
N PHE A 162 -17.60 6.56 4.98
CA PHE A 162 -17.37 5.15 5.28
C PHE A 162 -17.12 4.91 6.76
N GLY A 163 -16.33 5.78 7.42
CA GLY A 163 -16.07 5.70 8.86
C GLY A 163 -17.35 5.71 9.71
N GLN A 164 -18.36 6.53 9.33
CA GLN A 164 -19.65 6.60 10.00
C GLN A 164 -20.50 5.33 9.83
N HIS A 165 -20.26 4.54 8.78
CA HIS A 165 -21.04 3.33 8.48
C HIS A 165 -20.33 2.03 8.87
N MET A 166 -19.13 2.10 9.47
CA MET A 166 -18.33 0.92 9.81
C MET A 166 -19.08 -0.09 10.69
N GLN A 167 -19.78 0.38 11.72
CA GLN A 167 -20.55 -0.52 12.58
C GLN A 167 -21.73 -1.15 11.84
N GLU A 168 -22.40 -0.40 10.96
CA GLU A 168 -23.46 -0.93 10.11
C GLU A 168 -22.93 -2.03 9.18
N LEU A 169 -21.77 -1.82 8.58
CA LEU A 169 -21.12 -2.84 7.73
C LEU A 169 -20.76 -4.09 8.55
N GLU A 170 -20.10 -3.91 9.70
CA GLU A 170 -19.75 -5.02 10.60
C GLU A 170 -20.97 -5.85 11.01
N ASP A 171 -22.05 -5.17 11.41
CA ASP A 171 -23.29 -5.84 11.85
C ASP A 171 -23.98 -6.64 10.74
N ASN A 172 -23.64 -6.36 9.48
CA ASN A 172 -24.23 -7.00 8.29
C ASN A 172 -23.26 -7.86 7.49
N LEU A 173 -22.00 -8.03 7.96
CA LEU A 173 -21.03 -8.93 7.28
C LEU A 173 -21.66 -10.30 7.01
N PRO A 174 -21.30 -10.96 5.88
CA PRO A 174 -21.76 -12.33 5.58
C PRO A 174 -21.03 -13.38 6.46
N LEU A 175 -21.10 -13.18 7.76
CA LEU A 175 -20.43 -13.97 8.80
C LEU A 175 -21.44 -14.28 9.90
N ASP A 176 -21.28 -15.40 10.60
CA ASP A 176 -22.09 -15.73 11.74
C ASP A 176 -22.00 -14.67 12.83
N LYS A 177 -23.14 -14.29 13.40
CA LYS A 177 -23.23 -13.14 14.35
C LYS A 177 -22.31 -13.26 15.57
N GLN A 178 -22.01 -14.48 16.01
CA GLN A 178 -21.11 -14.74 17.13
C GLN A 178 -19.67 -14.28 16.91
N TYR A 179 -19.23 -14.19 15.66
CA TYR A 179 -17.88 -13.79 15.26
C TYR A 179 -17.75 -12.31 14.89
N ARG A 180 -18.87 -11.57 14.79
CA ARG A 180 -18.86 -10.13 14.47
C ARG A 180 -18.45 -9.30 15.68
N ASN A 181 -17.75 -8.20 15.41
CA ASN A 181 -17.33 -7.30 16.46
C ASN A 181 -18.53 -6.53 17.02
N ARG A 182 -18.73 -6.59 18.33
CA ARG A 182 -19.82 -5.82 19.00
C ARG A 182 -19.60 -4.30 18.89
N LYS A 183 -18.36 -3.89 18.76
CA LYS A 183 -17.96 -2.49 18.61
C LYS A 183 -16.70 -2.43 17.73
N VAL A 184 -16.82 -1.81 16.58
CA VAL A 184 -15.69 -1.53 15.71
C VAL A 184 -14.82 -0.46 16.35
N GLY A 185 -13.51 -0.66 16.35
CA GLY A 185 -12.52 0.29 16.84
C GLY A 185 -12.47 1.59 16.01
N ALA A 186 -11.81 2.61 16.55
CA ALA A 186 -11.53 3.80 15.77
C ALA A 186 -10.62 3.45 14.59
N GLN A 187 -10.97 3.94 13.41
CA GLN A 187 -10.11 3.76 12.23
C GLN A 187 -8.82 4.56 12.35
N ALA A 188 -7.76 4.02 11.78
CA ALA A 188 -6.54 4.78 11.55
C ALA A 188 -6.83 6.01 10.66
N PRO A 189 -6.24 7.17 10.95
CA PRO A 189 -6.40 8.35 10.11
C PRO A 189 -6.05 8.04 8.65
N MET A 190 -6.93 8.44 7.73
CA MET A 190 -6.70 8.31 6.30
C MET A 190 -6.91 9.64 5.61
N VAL A 191 -6.04 9.99 4.67
CA VAL A 191 -6.16 11.20 3.86
C VAL A 191 -6.01 10.88 2.39
N VAL A 192 -6.79 11.54 1.55
CA VAL A 192 -6.65 11.48 0.09
C VAL A 192 -5.97 12.75 -0.39
N VAL A 193 -4.95 12.58 -1.20
CA VAL A 193 -4.12 13.68 -1.67
C VAL A 193 -3.84 13.57 -3.17
N ASN A 194 -3.47 14.71 -3.76
CA ASN A 194 -2.87 14.79 -5.09
C ASN A 194 -1.39 15.13 -4.93
N GLN A 195 -0.52 14.22 -5.35
CA GLN A 195 0.92 14.41 -5.32
C GLN A 195 1.35 15.45 -6.32
N VAL A 196 2.10 16.46 -5.88
CA VAL A 196 2.66 17.52 -6.74
C VAL A 196 4.16 17.40 -6.90
N TYR A 197 4.84 16.68 -5.98
CA TYR A 197 6.25 16.35 -6.07
C TYR A 197 6.55 15.06 -5.33
N GLY A 198 7.54 14.31 -5.82
CA GLY A 198 8.10 13.14 -5.16
C GLY A 198 9.58 13.01 -5.44
N ALA A 199 10.31 12.49 -4.47
CA ALA A 199 11.75 12.24 -4.56
C ALA A 199 12.15 11.03 -3.70
N GLY A 200 13.37 10.54 -3.94
CA GLY A 200 13.92 9.42 -3.18
C GLY A 200 13.29 8.08 -3.58
N ASP A 201 13.15 7.20 -2.61
CA ASP A 201 12.75 5.81 -2.81
C ASP A 201 11.41 5.64 -3.53
N GLY A 202 10.41 6.45 -3.18
CA GLY A 202 9.08 6.42 -3.81
C GLY A 202 9.06 6.65 -5.32
N ASN A 203 10.16 7.14 -5.92
CA ASN A 203 10.32 7.32 -7.37
C ASN A 203 11.16 6.24 -8.03
N MET A 204 11.63 5.25 -7.26
CA MET A 204 12.47 4.16 -7.73
C MET A 204 11.64 2.87 -7.84
N GLY A 205 11.60 2.28 -9.02
CA GLY A 205 10.79 1.07 -9.26
C GLY A 205 9.30 1.36 -9.49
N VAL A 206 8.43 0.59 -8.85
CA VAL A 206 6.97 0.77 -8.92
C VAL A 206 6.58 2.03 -8.17
N GLN A 207 5.81 2.91 -8.85
CA GLN A 207 5.38 4.18 -8.25
C GLN A 207 4.42 3.95 -7.10
N THR A 208 4.71 4.56 -5.97
CA THR A 208 3.88 4.51 -4.76
C THR A 208 2.49 5.06 -5.07
N ALA A 209 1.46 4.28 -4.77
CA ALA A 209 0.06 4.65 -4.97
C ALA A 209 -0.65 5.02 -3.66
N ALA A 210 -0.12 4.53 -2.55
CA ALA A 210 -0.51 4.82 -1.18
C ALA A 210 0.63 4.44 -0.24
N TYR A 211 0.65 5.00 0.97
CA TYR A 211 1.58 4.60 2.02
C TYR A 211 0.93 4.72 3.40
N ASN A 212 1.40 3.91 4.33
CA ASN A 212 0.91 3.83 5.70
C ASN A 212 2.09 4.02 6.66
N LEU A 213 2.15 5.16 7.34
CA LEU A 213 3.28 5.58 8.16
C LEU A 213 2.80 6.16 9.50
N PRO A 214 3.67 6.30 10.50
CA PRO A 214 5.06 5.85 10.54
C PRO A 214 5.20 4.35 10.76
N ASN A 215 6.44 3.84 10.60
CA ASN A 215 6.80 2.44 10.89
C ASN A 215 7.37 2.25 12.30
N ASP A 216 7.43 3.30 13.11
CA ASP A 216 7.96 3.26 14.48
C ASP A 216 6.92 2.73 15.48
N GLU A 217 7.15 1.56 16.05
CA GLU A 217 6.26 0.91 17.01
C GLU A 217 5.96 1.76 18.25
N ARG A 218 6.83 2.69 18.60
CA ARG A 218 6.60 3.63 19.72
C ARG A 218 5.45 4.60 19.43
N ILE A 219 5.17 4.85 18.14
CA ILE A 219 4.07 5.70 17.70
C ILE A 219 2.86 4.83 17.39
N ILE A 220 3.06 3.74 16.65
CA ILE A 220 1.97 2.83 16.25
C ILE A 220 1.19 2.35 17.48
N SER A 221 1.89 1.96 18.55
CA SER A 221 1.26 1.51 19.81
C SER A 221 0.43 2.58 20.53
N GLN A 222 0.71 3.87 20.29
CA GLN A 222 0.04 5.00 20.97
C GLN A 222 -1.03 5.68 20.12
N ARG A 223 -0.81 5.76 18.80
CA ARG A 223 -1.60 6.57 17.87
C ARG A 223 -2.03 5.80 16.61
N GLY A 224 -1.59 4.56 16.45
CA GLY A 224 -1.72 3.87 15.17
C GLY A 224 -0.83 4.48 14.10
N SER A 225 -1.23 4.29 12.86
CA SER A 225 -0.57 4.86 11.67
C SER A 225 -1.55 5.71 10.88
N LYS A 226 -1.05 6.56 9.99
CA LYS A 226 -1.84 7.37 9.05
C LYS A 226 -1.63 6.86 7.63
N ARG A 227 -2.72 6.63 6.94
CA ARG A 227 -2.74 6.17 5.55
C ARG A 227 -2.92 7.35 4.60
N VAL A 228 -2.06 7.44 3.59
CA VAL A 228 -2.11 8.51 2.59
C VAL A 228 -2.33 7.88 1.21
N MET A 229 -3.40 8.28 0.54
CA MET A 229 -3.81 7.77 -0.77
C MET A 229 -3.47 8.80 -1.86
N LEU A 230 -2.62 8.44 -2.81
CA LEU A 230 -2.17 9.33 -3.90
C LEU A 230 -3.14 9.23 -5.09
N LYS A 231 -4.24 9.99 -5.07
CA LYS A 231 -5.34 9.87 -6.04
C LYS A 231 -4.89 10.09 -7.48
N ASN A 232 -4.16 11.17 -7.76
CA ASN A 232 -3.73 11.47 -9.11
C ASN A 232 -2.71 10.45 -9.66
N VAL A 233 -1.90 9.84 -8.80
CA VAL A 233 -1.02 8.72 -9.18
C VAL A 233 -1.86 7.51 -9.55
N GLN A 234 -2.88 7.19 -8.76
CA GLN A 234 -3.80 6.11 -9.06
C GLN A 234 -4.62 6.37 -10.33
N GLU A 235 -5.02 7.63 -10.57
CA GLU A 235 -5.69 8.03 -11.81
C GLU A 235 -4.76 7.86 -13.04
N ALA A 236 -3.50 8.22 -12.91
CA ALA A 236 -2.51 8.00 -13.95
C ALA A 236 -2.29 6.50 -14.23
N LYS A 237 -2.18 5.68 -13.18
CA LYS A 237 -2.10 4.21 -13.30
C LYS A 237 -3.37 3.62 -13.93
N PHE A 238 -4.53 4.12 -13.56
CA PHE A 238 -5.79 3.71 -14.18
C PHE A 238 -5.78 3.96 -15.69
N LYS A 239 -5.43 5.19 -16.11
CA LYS A 239 -5.41 5.57 -17.53
C LYS A 239 -4.35 4.82 -18.33
N SER A 240 -3.16 4.67 -17.78
CA SER A 240 -2.00 4.13 -18.51
C SER A 240 -1.88 2.61 -18.45
N THR A 241 -2.47 1.97 -17.46
CA THR A 241 -2.35 0.53 -17.23
C THR A 241 -3.71 -0.15 -17.23
N LEU A 242 -4.64 0.24 -16.35
CA LEU A 242 -5.90 -0.48 -16.19
C LEU A 242 -6.83 -0.35 -17.42
N ALA A 243 -6.97 0.83 -17.98
CA ALA A 243 -7.82 1.02 -19.16
C ALA A 243 -7.29 0.25 -20.39
N PRO A 244 -5.99 0.18 -20.69
CA PRO A 244 -5.43 -0.75 -21.66
C PRO A 244 -5.67 -2.22 -21.33
N ILE A 245 -5.51 -2.64 -20.08
CA ILE A 245 -5.82 -4.01 -19.63
C ILE A 245 -7.28 -4.36 -19.94
N ALA A 246 -8.21 -3.47 -19.58
CA ALA A 246 -9.63 -3.69 -19.83
C ALA A 246 -9.96 -3.96 -21.30
N LYS A 247 -9.25 -3.30 -22.22
CA LYS A 247 -9.41 -3.54 -23.67
C LYS A 247 -8.94 -4.92 -24.12
N ILE A 248 -8.06 -5.55 -23.36
CA ILE A 248 -7.51 -6.89 -23.65
C ILE A 248 -8.38 -7.96 -23.01
N VAL A 249 -8.77 -7.76 -21.74
CA VAL A 249 -9.38 -8.81 -20.92
C VAL A 249 -10.91 -8.79 -20.94
N LEU A 250 -11.53 -7.66 -21.28
CA LEU A 250 -13.00 -7.56 -21.34
C LEU A 250 -13.53 -7.60 -22.77
N ARG A 251 -14.76 -8.09 -22.92
CA ARG A 251 -15.51 -7.95 -24.19
C ARG A 251 -15.81 -6.48 -24.49
N PRO A 252 -15.93 -6.07 -25.76
CA PRO A 252 -16.12 -4.67 -26.14
C PRO A 252 -17.30 -3.96 -25.48
N ASP A 253 -18.39 -4.67 -25.21
CA ASP A 253 -19.59 -4.15 -24.55
C ASP A 253 -19.38 -3.84 -23.06
N ALA A 254 -18.44 -4.54 -22.40
CA ALA A 254 -18.08 -4.32 -21.00
C ALA A 254 -16.97 -3.26 -20.81
N GLN A 255 -16.15 -3.01 -21.84
CA GLN A 255 -15.01 -2.07 -21.76
C GLN A 255 -15.45 -0.64 -21.40
N LYS A 256 -16.64 -0.21 -21.87
CA LYS A 256 -17.21 1.11 -21.58
C LYS A 256 -17.64 1.31 -20.12
N ASP A 257 -17.81 0.23 -19.39
CA ASP A 257 -18.24 0.25 -18.00
C ASP A 257 -17.04 0.44 -17.04
N VAL A 258 -15.79 0.32 -17.53
CA VAL A 258 -14.59 0.50 -16.69
C VAL A 258 -14.45 1.97 -16.30
N ASP A 259 -14.46 2.21 -14.98
CA ASP A 259 -14.71 3.51 -14.38
C ASP A 259 -13.71 3.81 -13.26
N PHE A 260 -13.15 5.03 -13.27
CA PHE A 260 -12.15 5.41 -12.26
C PHE A 260 -12.74 5.54 -10.87
N ASP A 261 -13.94 6.09 -10.72
CA ASP A 261 -14.57 6.24 -9.41
C ASP A 261 -14.85 4.86 -8.78
N SER A 262 -15.29 3.88 -9.58
CA SER A 262 -15.46 2.49 -9.14
C SER A 262 -14.12 1.86 -8.72
N PHE A 263 -13.06 2.07 -9.48
CA PHE A 263 -11.71 1.58 -9.16
C PHE A 263 -11.18 2.20 -7.87
N PHE A 264 -11.20 3.53 -7.77
CA PHE A 264 -10.63 4.26 -6.63
C PHE A 264 -11.43 4.03 -5.35
N THR A 265 -12.77 4.02 -5.45
CA THR A 265 -13.63 3.77 -4.28
C THR A 265 -13.49 2.33 -3.78
N HIS A 266 -13.24 1.35 -4.68
CA HIS A 266 -12.94 -0.02 -4.24
C HIS A 266 -11.61 -0.09 -3.47
N ILE A 267 -10.57 0.62 -3.90
CA ILE A 267 -9.32 0.70 -3.13
C ILE A 267 -9.55 1.34 -1.75
N LEU A 268 -10.34 2.42 -1.68
CA LEU A 268 -10.70 3.01 -0.39
C LEU A 268 -11.47 2.01 0.50
N ALA A 269 -12.43 1.29 -0.07
CA ALA A 269 -13.19 0.27 0.66
C ALA A 269 -12.29 -0.88 1.14
N HIS A 270 -11.35 -1.36 0.32
CA HIS A 270 -10.34 -2.35 0.70
C HIS A 270 -9.58 -1.91 1.97
N GLU A 271 -9.03 -0.68 1.94
CA GLU A 271 -8.26 -0.14 3.06
C GLU A 271 -9.08 0.00 4.36
N ILE A 272 -10.35 0.31 4.21
CA ILE A 272 -11.28 0.47 5.33
C ILE A 272 -11.68 -0.89 5.89
N THR A 273 -11.95 -1.86 5.04
CA THR A 273 -12.43 -3.19 5.44
C THR A 273 -11.37 -4.08 6.07
N HIS A 274 -10.09 -3.69 6.07
CA HIS A 274 -9.11 -4.26 6.99
C HIS A 274 -9.51 -4.13 8.46
N GLY A 275 -10.28 -3.11 8.81
CA GLY A 275 -10.82 -2.88 10.15
C GLY A 275 -12.10 -3.65 10.47
N LEU A 276 -12.64 -4.42 9.52
CA LEU A 276 -13.85 -5.24 9.69
C LEU A 276 -13.53 -6.73 9.80
N GLY A 277 -14.46 -7.46 10.42
CA GLY A 277 -14.34 -8.90 10.62
C GLY A 277 -13.56 -9.27 11.87
N PRO A 278 -13.25 -10.55 12.07
CA PRO A 278 -12.72 -11.07 13.32
C PRO A 278 -11.30 -10.58 13.62
N HIS A 279 -11.11 -9.90 14.74
CA HIS A 279 -9.77 -9.54 15.25
C HIS A 279 -9.22 -10.60 16.23
N MET A 280 -10.08 -11.43 16.77
CA MET A 280 -9.73 -12.51 17.68
C MET A 280 -10.33 -13.81 17.19
N THR A 281 -9.60 -14.90 17.41
CA THR A 281 -10.06 -16.27 17.14
C THR A 281 -10.46 -16.94 18.45
N ASP A 282 -11.49 -17.79 18.41
CA ASP A 282 -11.80 -18.71 19.49
C ASP A 282 -11.36 -20.13 19.08
N ASN A 283 -10.13 -20.46 19.41
CA ASN A 283 -9.56 -21.76 19.11
C ASN A 283 -9.67 -22.68 20.35
N GLY A 284 -10.89 -23.18 20.61
CA GLY A 284 -11.15 -24.11 21.72
C GLY A 284 -11.01 -23.50 23.13
N GLY A 285 -11.41 -22.21 23.28
CA GLY A 285 -11.38 -21.46 24.55
C GLY A 285 -10.05 -20.74 24.82
N LYS A 286 -9.08 -20.81 23.91
CA LYS A 286 -7.84 -20.04 23.99
C LYS A 286 -7.96 -18.86 23.02
N GLN A 287 -7.97 -17.64 23.55
CA GLN A 287 -7.95 -16.44 22.74
C GLN A 287 -6.62 -16.32 21.96
N SER A 288 -6.72 -16.14 20.66
CA SER A 288 -5.61 -15.92 19.73
C SER A 288 -6.02 -14.86 18.70
N THR A 289 -5.19 -14.62 17.71
CA THR A 289 -5.50 -13.73 16.60
C THR A 289 -5.46 -14.49 15.27
N PRO A 290 -6.20 -14.06 14.23
CA PRO A 290 -6.12 -14.67 12.91
C PRO A 290 -4.67 -14.75 12.42
N ARG A 291 -3.87 -13.72 12.65
CA ARG A 291 -2.45 -13.66 12.26
C ARG A 291 -1.63 -14.79 12.91
N GLN A 292 -1.85 -15.06 14.20
CA GLN A 292 -1.11 -16.10 14.91
C GLN A 292 -1.53 -17.51 14.47
N ASP A 293 -2.83 -17.70 14.25
CA ASP A 293 -3.37 -19.03 13.93
C ASP A 293 -3.18 -19.38 12.44
N LEU A 294 -3.34 -18.42 11.54
CA LEU A 294 -3.18 -18.63 10.08
C LEU A 294 -1.73 -18.58 9.59
N LYS A 295 -0.79 -18.12 10.42
CA LYS A 295 0.68 -18.20 10.17
C LYS A 295 1.07 -17.61 8.78
N ASP A 296 1.75 -18.44 7.96
CA ASP A 296 2.24 -18.09 6.62
C ASP A 296 1.12 -17.84 5.59
N THR A 297 -0.12 -18.21 5.90
CA THR A 297 -1.27 -17.96 5.01
C THR A 297 -1.95 -16.63 5.32
N TYR A 298 -1.75 -16.04 6.51
CA TYR A 298 -2.49 -14.89 7.00
C TYR A 298 -2.50 -13.71 6.04
N SER A 299 -1.32 -13.22 5.62
CA SER A 299 -1.26 -12.03 4.78
C SER A 299 -2.01 -12.19 3.46
N THR A 300 -1.97 -13.39 2.85
CA THR A 300 -2.72 -13.66 1.61
C THR A 300 -4.23 -13.69 1.85
N ILE A 301 -4.69 -14.28 2.95
CA ILE A 301 -6.11 -14.35 3.30
C ILE A 301 -6.64 -12.97 3.67
N GLU A 302 -5.89 -12.19 4.48
CA GLU A 302 -6.29 -10.84 4.91
C GLU A 302 -6.41 -9.88 3.73
N GLU A 303 -5.46 -9.88 2.79
CA GLU A 303 -5.54 -9.05 1.58
C GLU A 303 -6.72 -9.45 0.68
N ALA A 304 -6.95 -10.74 0.53
CA ALA A 304 -8.09 -11.24 -0.24
C ALA A 304 -9.43 -10.93 0.47
N LYS A 305 -9.48 -11.02 1.80
CA LYS A 305 -10.63 -10.63 2.60
C LYS A 305 -10.93 -9.15 2.43
N ALA A 306 -9.93 -8.28 2.54
CA ALA A 306 -10.12 -6.84 2.40
C ALA A 306 -10.65 -6.46 1.00
N ASP A 307 -10.13 -7.05 -0.06
CA ASP A 307 -10.62 -6.84 -1.44
C ASP A 307 -12.10 -7.25 -1.59
N ILE A 308 -12.46 -8.45 -1.14
CA ILE A 308 -13.81 -9.01 -1.33
C ILE A 308 -14.82 -8.38 -0.38
N THR A 309 -14.45 -8.17 0.89
CA THR A 309 -15.29 -7.44 1.86
C THR A 309 -15.53 -6.00 1.38
N GLY A 310 -14.51 -5.35 0.79
CA GLY A 310 -14.63 -4.03 0.17
C GLY A 310 -15.64 -4.04 -0.98
N LEU A 311 -15.56 -5.02 -1.86
CA LEU A 311 -16.49 -5.18 -2.98
C LEU A 311 -17.93 -5.46 -2.50
N TRP A 312 -18.08 -6.34 -1.50
CA TRP A 312 -19.35 -6.60 -0.84
C TRP A 312 -19.93 -5.33 -0.19
N ALA A 313 -19.12 -4.58 0.56
CA ALA A 313 -19.54 -3.37 1.25
C ALA A 313 -20.04 -2.31 0.28
N LEU A 314 -19.34 -2.10 -0.85
CA LEU A 314 -19.78 -1.17 -1.90
C LEU A 314 -21.13 -1.60 -2.48
N THR A 315 -21.32 -2.88 -2.79
CA THR A 315 -22.59 -3.39 -3.32
C THR A 315 -23.72 -3.21 -2.31
N TYR A 316 -23.48 -3.56 -1.03
CA TYR A 316 -24.45 -3.38 0.06
C TYR A 316 -24.87 -1.92 0.23
N MET A 317 -23.93 -0.99 0.23
CA MET A 317 -24.21 0.44 0.36
C MET A 317 -24.89 1.02 -0.89
N MET A 318 -24.57 0.54 -2.08
CA MET A 318 -25.24 0.92 -3.32
C MET A 318 -26.71 0.49 -3.34
N GLU A 319 -27.03 -0.72 -2.87
CA GLU A 319 -28.41 -1.20 -2.73
C GLU A 319 -29.24 -0.33 -1.78
N LYS A 320 -28.61 0.19 -0.73
CA LYS A 320 -29.23 1.15 0.20
C LYS A 320 -29.30 2.58 -0.32
N GLY A 321 -28.76 2.84 -1.51
CA GLY A 321 -28.72 4.18 -2.10
C GLY A 321 -27.71 5.14 -1.42
N GLN A 322 -26.87 4.65 -0.53
CA GLN A 322 -25.92 5.44 0.25
C GLN A 322 -24.74 5.95 -0.59
N LEU A 323 -24.44 5.31 -1.74
CA LEU A 323 -23.36 5.69 -2.66
C LEU A 323 -23.86 6.33 -3.96
N LYS A 324 -25.13 6.80 -4.00
CA LYS A 324 -25.75 7.36 -5.21
C LYS A 324 -24.93 8.49 -5.84
N ASP A 325 -24.40 9.38 -5.02
CA ASP A 325 -23.65 10.55 -5.48
C ASP A 325 -22.17 10.22 -5.82
N THR A 326 -21.70 9.03 -5.44
CA THR A 326 -20.32 8.60 -5.66
C THR A 326 -20.19 7.62 -6.81
N LEU A 327 -20.96 6.54 -6.77
CA LEU A 327 -20.90 5.42 -7.75
C LEU A 327 -22.14 5.33 -8.63
N GLY A 328 -23.21 6.07 -8.29
CA GLY A 328 -24.52 5.93 -8.92
C GLY A 328 -25.36 4.83 -8.28
N GLN A 329 -26.43 4.42 -8.95
CA GLN A 329 -27.37 3.40 -8.48
C GLN A 329 -27.81 2.44 -9.59
N GLY A 330 -28.28 1.26 -9.17
CA GLY A 330 -28.89 0.26 -10.03
C GLY A 330 -27.90 -0.43 -10.97
N ALA A 331 -28.43 -1.12 -11.97
CA ALA A 331 -27.67 -2.02 -12.84
C ALA A 331 -26.47 -1.37 -13.56
N THR A 332 -26.53 -0.08 -13.88
CA THR A 332 -25.41 0.62 -14.53
C THR A 332 -24.23 0.80 -13.57
N ALA A 333 -24.48 1.18 -12.32
CA ALA A 333 -23.45 1.34 -11.31
C ALA A 333 -22.83 -0.02 -10.94
N GLU A 334 -23.66 -1.04 -10.80
CA GLU A 334 -23.23 -2.41 -10.55
C GLU A 334 -22.34 -2.95 -11.70
N ARG A 335 -22.73 -2.70 -12.96
CA ARG A 335 -21.91 -3.04 -14.13
C ARG A 335 -20.53 -2.37 -14.09
N LYS A 336 -20.48 -1.09 -13.75
CA LYS A 336 -19.23 -0.35 -13.61
C LYS A 336 -18.35 -0.96 -12.52
N LEU A 337 -18.91 -1.21 -11.35
CA LEU A 337 -18.17 -1.77 -10.21
C LEU A 337 -17.55 -3.12 -10.56
N TYR A 338 -18.34 -4.10 -10.99
CA TYR A 338 -17.85 -5.45 -11.22
C TYR A 338 -16.97 -5.59 -12.48
N ASN A 339 -17.26 -4.87 -13.58
CA ASN A 339 -16.40 -4.88 -14.74
C ASN A 339 -15.05 -4.20 -14.46
N THR A 340 -15.04 -3.14 -13.66
CA THR A 340 -13.81 -2.48 -13.23
C THR A 340 -13.01 -3.39 -12.32
N PHE A 341 -13.65 -4.06 -11.36
CA PHE A 341 -13.00 -5.03 -10.47
C PHE A 341 -12.37 -6.18 -11.26
N LEU A 342 -13.12 -6.79 -12.22
CA LEU A 342 -12.59 -7.83 -13.08
C LEU A 342 -11.35 -7.36 -13.87
N ALA A 343 -11.37 -6.16 -14.44
CA ALA A 343 -10.20 -5.61 -15.13
C ALA A 343 -9.04 -5.36 -14.18
N SER A 344 -9.30 -4.84 -12.98
CA SER A 344 -8.27 -4.54 -11.96
C SER A 344 -7.60 -5.81 -11.43
N ALA A 345 -8.30 -6.92 -11.39
CA ALA A 345 -7.74 -8.21 -11.01
C ALA A 345 -6.56 -8.62 -11.90
N PHE A 346 -6.67 -8.39 -13.20
CA PHE A 346 -5.57 -8.67 -14.13
C PHE A 346 -4.38 -7.74 -13.97
N ARG A 347 -4.61 -6.48 -13.53
CA ARG A 347 -3.52 -5.56 -13.18
C ARG A 347 -2.69 -6.11 -12.02
N THR A 348 -3.33 -6.68 -11.00
CA THR A 348 -2.64 -7.29 -9.86
C THR A 348 -1.91 -8.57 -10.27
N LEU A 349 -2.55 -9.45 -11.02
CA LEU A 349 -1.96 -10.70 -11.50
C LEU A 349 -0.81 -10.50 -12.50
N HIS A 350 -0.71 -9.33 -13.14
CA HIS A 350 0.35 -9.02 -14.11
C HIS A 350 1.77 -9.12 -13.53
N PHE A 351 1.92 -8.89 -12.23
CA PHE A 351 3.21 -8.97 -11.53
C PHE A 351 3.59 -10.39 -11.06
N GLY A 352 2.75 -11.40 -11.35
CA GLY A 352 2.97 -12.79 -10.92
C GLY A 352 2.36 -13.06 -9.54
N LEU A 353 2.77 -14.17 -8.89
CA LEU A 353 2.21 -14.65 -7.62
C LEU A 353 3.22 -14.58 -6.46
N THR A 354 4.07 -13.57 -6.44
CA THR A 354 5.15 -13.47 -5.44
C THR A 354 4.71 -12.79 -4.15
N ASP A 355 3.79 -11.83 -4.24
CA ASP A 355 3.29 -11.07 -3.08
C ASP A 355 1.89 -11.53 -2.64
N SER A 356 1.46 -11.06 -1.45
CA SER A 356 0.18 -11.44 -0.83
C SER A 356 -1.03 -10.96 -1.61
N HIS A 357 -0.99 -9.74 -2.18
CA HIS A 357 -2.10 -9.21 -2.97
C HIS A 357 -2.32 -10.04 -4.24
N ALA A 358 -1.25 -10.39 -4.96
CA ALA A 358 -1.35 -11.19 -6.18
C ALA A 358 -1.85 -12.61 -5.90
N ARG A 359 -1.41 -13.23 -4.79
CA ARG A 359 -1.93 -14.53 -4.34
C ARG A 359 -3.40 -14.44 -3.95
N GLY A 360 -3.77 -13.42 -3.18
CA GLY A 360 -5.16 -13.14 -2.81
C GLY A 360 -6.04 -12.94 -4.04
N MET A 361 -5.57 -12.16 -5.01
CA MET A 361 -6.29 -11.93 -6.26
C MET A 361 -6.44 -13.20 -7.10
N ALA A 362 -5.44 -14.09 -7.12
CA ALA A 362 -5.57 -15.38 -7.79
C ALA A 362 -6.66 -16.26 -7.16
N ILE A 363 -6.79 -16.26 -5.82
CA ILE A 363 -7.88 -16.94 -5.12
C ILE A 363 -9.22 -16.36 -5.59
N GLN A 364 -9.37 -15.05 -5.57
CA GLN A 364 -10.61 -14.35 -5.92
C GLN A 364 -11.03 -14.66 -7.36
N VAL A 365 -10.14 -14.46 -8.34
CA VAL A 365 -10.43 -14.71 -9.75
C VAL A 365 -10.84 -16.17 -9.98
N ASN A 366 -10.08 -17.11 -9.45
CA ASN A 366 -10.31 -18.53 -9.66
C ASN A 366 -11.57 -19.04 -8.96
N TYR A 367 -11.86 -18.53 -7.75
CA TYR A 367 -13.10 -18.85 -7.06
C TYR A 367 -14.32 -18.29 -7.81
N LEU A 368 -14.27 -17.02 -8.21
CA LEU A 368 -15.38 -16.39 -8.93
C LEU A 368 -15.62 -17.01 -10.30
N LEU A 369 -14.59 -17.55 -10.96
CA LEU A 369 -14.73 -18.38 -12.16
C LEU A 369 -15.44 -19.71 -11.84
N ASP A 370 -15.05 -20.41 -10.76
CA ASP A 370 -15.68 -21.67 -10.37
C ASP A 370 -17.14 -21.48 -9.94
N ALA A 371 -17.45 -20.36 -9.25
CA ALA A 371 -18.81 -20.00 -8.85
C ALA A 371 -19.65 -19.46 -10.01
N GLY A 372 -19.04 -19.20 -11.17
CA GLY A 372 -19.70 -18.69 -12.38
C GLY A 372 -20.05 -17.20 -12.28
N GLY A 373 -19.53 -16.45 -11.30
CA GLY A 373 -19.65 -15.00 -11.24
C GLY A 373 -18.79 -14.31 -12.31
N PHE A 374 -17.61 -14.88 -12.60
CA PHE A 374 -16.82 -14.60 -13.78
C PHE A 374 -16.95 -15.69 -14.80
N VAL A 375 -16.88 -15.34 -16.09
CA VAL A 375 -17.00 -16.26 -17.22
C VAL A 375 -15.78 -16.08 -18.11
N SER A 376 -15.02 -17.17 -18.33
CA SER A 376 -13.95 -17.20 -19.33
C SER A 376 -14.51 -17.59 -20.69
N HIS A 377 -14.08 -16.90 -21.74
CA HIS A 377 -14.41 -17.25 -23.13
C HIS A 377 -13.35 -18.15 -23.79
N GLY A 378 -12.31 -18.57 -23.05
CA GLY A 378 -11.26 -19.46 -23.54
C GLY A 378 -10.21 -18.79 -24.44
N ASP A 379 -10.46 -17.57 -24.89
CA ASP A 379 -9.57 -16.79 -25.76
C ASP A 379 -8.71 -15.74 -24.98
N GLY A 380 -8.78 -15.75 -23.64
CA GLY A 380 -8.15 -14.76 -22.76
C GLY A 380 -9.01 -13.51 -22.56
N THR A 381 -10.29 -13.55 -22.96
CA THR A 381 -11.29 -12.54 -22.58
C THR A 381 -12.27 -13.09 -21.55
N PHE A 382 -12.82 -12.20 -20.75
CA PHE A 382 -13.68 -12.53 -19.62
C PHE A 382 -14.91 -11.61 -19.58
N ALA A 383 -15.93 -12.06 -18.87
CA ALA A 383 -17.13 -11.30 -18.59
C ALA A 383 -17.63 -11.54 -17.17
N VAL A 384 -18.51 -10.68 -16.69
CA VAL A 384 -19.23 -10.81 -15.43
C VAL A 384 -20.63 -11.39 -15.72
N ASP A 385 -21.01 -12.45 -15.00
CA ASP A 385 -22.40 -12.91 -14.95
C ASP A 385 -23.12 -12.17 -13.82
N PHE A 386 -23.86 -11.11 -14.17
CA PHE A 386 -24.56 -10.23 -13.23
C PHE A 386 -25.70 -10.91 -12.45
N LYS A 387 -26.08 -12.13 -12.81
CA LYS A 387 -27.04 -12.92 -12.04
C LYS A 387 -26.39 -13.71 -10.92
N LYS A 388 -25.07 -13.93 -11.00
CA LYS A 388 -24.33 -14.80 -10.07
C LYS A 388 -23.27 -14.09 -9.27
N ILE A 389 -22.71 -13.01 -9.81
CA ILE A 389 -21.51 -12.37 -9.23
C ILE A 389 -21.72 -11.92 -7.78
N GLN A 390 -22.85 -11.30 -7.48
CA GLN A 390 -23.14 -10.81 -6.13
C GLN A 390 -23.16 -11.94 -5.10
N GLN A 391 -23.86 -13.05 -5.42
CA GLN A 391 -23.89 -14.21 -4.52
C GLN A 391 -22.50 -14.86 -4.40
N ALA A 392 -21.76 -14.94 -5.50
CA ALA A 392 -20.41 -15.50 -5.49
C ALA A 392 -19.44 -14.66 -4.62
N VAL A 393 -19.58 -13.34 -4.64
CA VAL A 393 -18.82 -12.42 -3.75
C VAL A 393 -19.21 -12.64 -2.29
N ILE A 394 -20.51 -12.71 -1.98
CA ILE A 394 -21.00 -12.98 -0.61
C ILE A 394 -20.47 -14.32 -0.08
N ASP A 395 -20.47 -15.37 -0.90
CA ASP A 395 -20.02 -16.70 -0.50
C ASP A 395 -18.50 -16.75 -0.29
N LEU A 396 -17.73 -16.05 -1.14
CA LEU A 396 -16.28 -15.95 -0.98
C LEU A 396 -15.91 -15.11 0.24
N ASP A 397 -16.60 -14.00 0.48
CA ASP A 397 -16.40 -13.16 1.66
C ASP A 397 -16.69 -13.93 2.96
N ARG A 398 -17.79 -14.66 2.99
CA ARG A 398 -18.12 -15.58 4.11
C ARG A 398 -17.01 -16.59 4.34
N GLU A 399 -16.42 -17.13 3.30
CA GLU A 399 -15.35 -18.11 3.38
C GLU A 399 -14.10 -17.52 4.05
N PHE A 400 -13.64 -16.34 3.60
CA PHE A 400 -12.49 -15.65 4.20
C PHE A 400 -12.75 -15.26 5.66
N LEU A 401 -13.88 -14.63 5.92
CA LEU A 401 -14.27 -14.22 7.27
C LEU A 401 -14.38 -15.40 8.23
N THR A 402 -14.89 -16.56 7.75
CA THR A 402 -14.98 -17.78 8.57
C THR A 402 -13.59 -18.37 8.85
N ILE A 403 -12.69 -18.38 7.86
CA ILE A 403 -11.31 -18.82 8.04
C ILE A 403 -10.61 -17.98 9.12
N GLU A 404 -10.78 -16.67 9.08
CA GLU A 404 -10.21 -15.78 10.09
C GLU A 404 -10.85 -15.95 11.47
N ALA A 405 -12.19 -16.03 11.54
CA ALA A 405 -12.93 -16.20 12.78
C ALA A 405 -12.54 -17.45 13.55
N THR A 406 -12.29 -18.54 12.83
CA THR A 406 -11.97 -19.85 13.40
C THR A 406 -10.47 -20.12 13.50
N GLY A 407 -9.62 -19.27 12.90
CA GLY A 407 -8.18 -19.52 12.82
C GLY A 407 -7.84 -20.82 12.07
N ASP A 408 -8.68 -21.23 11.12
CA ASP A 408 -8.55 -22.53 10.44
C ASP A 408 -7.43 -22.50 9.38
N TYR A 409 -6.22 -22.72 9.86
CA TYR A 409 -5.01 -22.81 9.02
C TYR A 409 -5.13 -23.89 7.93
N ALA A 410 -5.73 -25.05 8.24
CA ALA A 410 -5.84 -26.14 7.27
C ALA A 410 -6.75 -25.75 6.09
N ARG A 411 -7.86 -25.08 6.39
CA ARG A 411 -8.80 -24.56 5.38
C ARG A 411 -8.16 -23.44 4.55
N ALA A 412 -7.45 -22.51 5.19
CA ALA A 412 -6.68 -21.47 4.48
C ALA A 412 -5.65 -22.09 3.53
N LYS A 413 -4.89 -23.06 3.99
CA LYS A 413 -3.87 -23.78 3.19
C LYS A 413 -4.49 -24.53 2.01
N ALA A 414 -5.60 -25.21 2.23
CA ALA A 414 -6.34 -25.90 1.17
C ALA A 414 -6.87 -24.93 0.10
N MET A 415 -7.41 -23.78 0.51
CA MET A 415 -7.86 -22.72 -0.38
C MET A 415 -6.69 -22.18 -1.22
N MET A 416 -5.57 -21.85 -0.58
CA MET A 416 -4.37 -21.40 -1.28
C MET A 416 -3.84 -22.45 -2.27
N THR A 417 -3.76 -23.70 -1.86
CA THR A 417 -3.30 -24.80 -2.72
C THR A 417 -4.18 -24.95 -3.96
N LYS A 418 -5.48 -24.77 -3.81
CA LYS A 418 -6.45 -24.92 -4.91
C LYS A 418 -6.41 -23.71 -5.85
N TYR A 419 -6.28 -22.50 -5.32
CA TYR A 419 -6.60 -21.28 -6.07
C TYR A 419 -5.40 -20.36 -6.34
N VAL A 420 -4.27 -20.47 -5.65
CA VAL A 420 -3.08 -19.64 -5.94
C VAL A 420 -2.32 -20.23 -7.14
N VAL A 421 -2.98 -20.17 -8.28
CA VAL A 421 -2.46 -20.68 -9.56
C VAL A 421 -2.89 -19.74 -10.70
N ILE A 422 -2.07 -19.64 -11.74
CA ILE A 422 -2.47 -18.97 -12.98
C ILE A 422 -3.09 -20.01 -13.91
N ARG A 423 -4.39 -19.96 -14.10
CA ARG A 423 -5.10 -20.85 -15.02
C ARG A 423 -4.76 -20.55 -16.48
N PRO A 424 -4.87 -21.53 -17.41
CA PRO A 424 -4.48 -21.35 -18.81
C PRO A 424 -5.16 -20.15 -19.50
N ASP A 425 -6.44 -19.89 -19.22
CA ASP A 425 -7.16 -18.77 -19.80
C ASP A 425 -6.68 -17.42 -19.23
N VAL A 426 -6.37 -17.37 -17.94
CA VAL A 426 -5.76 -16.20 -17.30
C VAL A 426 -4.37 -15.96 -17.90
N GLN A 427 -3.57 -17.01 -18.08
CA GLN A 427 -2.25 -16.91 -18.70
C GLN A 427 -2.31 -16.33 -20.12
N LYS A 428 -3.29 -16.74 -20.94
CA LYS A 428 -3.49 -16.15 -22.29
C LYS A 428 -3.71 -14.63 -22.23
N ALA A 429 -4.50 -14.15 -21.26
CA ALA A 429 -4.70 -12.71 -21.08
C ALA A 429 -3.41 -12.01 -20.66
N LEU A 430 -2.68 -12.56 -19.68
CA LEU A 430 -1.42 -12.03 -19.21
C LEU A 430 -0.36 -11.96 -20.31
N ASP A 431 -0.29 -12.97 -21.18
CA ASP A 431 0.65 -12.99 -22.31
C ASP A 431 0.35 -11.90 -23.34
N LYS A 432 -0.93 -11.61 -23.59
CA LYS A 432 -1.36 -10.48 -24.43
C LYS A 432 -0.99 -9.14 -23.79
N MET A 433 -1.14 -9.01 -22.47
CA MET A 433 -0.83 -7.79 -21.72
C MET A 433 0.67 -7.45 -21.77
N LYS A 434 1.55 -8.42 -21.62
CA LYS A 434 3.01 -8.24 -21.67
C LYS A 434 3.52 -7.52 -22.91
N GLN A 435 2.77 -7.59 -24.02
CA GLN A 435 3.18 -7.02 -25.31
C GLN A 435 2.76 -5.55 -25.49
N SER A 436 1.80 -5.06 -24.70
CA SER A 436 1.13 -3.79 -25.01
C SER A 436 0.80 -2.93 -23.79
N VAL A 437 0.89 -3.48 -22.57
CA VAL A 437 0.59 -2.74 -21.35
C VAL A 437 1.91 -2.38 -20.64
N PRO A 438 2.15 -1.10 -20.31
CA PRO A 438 3.32 -0.73 -19.51
C PRO A 438 3.20 -1.32 -18.09
N ASN A 439 4.34 -1.70 -17.51
CA ASN A 439 4.36 -2.25 -16.16
C ASN A 439 3.90 -1.23 -15.12
N ASP A 440 4.28 0.05 -15.32
CA ASP A 440 3.89 1.15 -14.44
C ASP A 440 4.02 2.51 -15.14
N ILE A 441 3.67 3.58 -14.41
CA ILE A 441 3.83 4.97 -14.83
C ILE A 441 5.18 5.54 -14.40
N ARG A 442 5.58 6.65 -15.02
CA ARG A 442 6.68 7.50 -14.58
C ARG A 442 6.15 8.93 -14.42
N PRO A 443 5.92 9.42 -13.19
CA PRO A 443 5.39 10.75 -12.96
C PRO A 443 6.30 11.85 -13.47
N ALA A 444 5.70 12.91 -14.04
CA ALA A 444 6.35 14.16 -14.36
C ALA A 444 5.73 15.29 -13.50
N PHE A 445 6.51 15.88 -12.62
CA PHE A 445 6.05 16.89 -11.66
C PHE A 445 6.08 18.29 -12.26
N THR A 446 5.20 18.55 -13.21
CA THR A 446 5.18 19.82 -13.98
C THR A 446 4.91 21.04 -13.12
N THR A 447 4.08 20.91 -12.08
CA THR A 447 3.80 22.02 -11.13
C THR A 447 5.05 22.39 -10.35
N ALA A 448 5.77 21.41 -9.81
CA ALA A 448 7.02 21.68 -9.09
C ALA A 448 8.09 22.29 -10.00
N ALA A 449 8.22 21.81 -11.23
CA ALA A 449 9.14 22.36 -12.21
C ALA A 449 8.82 23.83 -12.54
N ALA A 450 7.55 24.16 -12.75
CA ALA A 450 7.11 25.54 -13.02
C ALA A 450 7.37 26.47 -11.82
N LEU A 451 7.10 26.02 -10.59
CA LEU A 451 7.36 26.80 -9.37
C LEU A 451 8.87 27.02 -9.16
N SER A 452 9.69 26.01 -9.39
CA SER A 452 11.17 26.12 -9.30
C SER A 452 11.72 27.10 -10.32
N ALA A 453 11.24 27.07 -11.56
CA ALA A 453 11.63 28.04 -12.61
C ALA A 453 11.22 29.48 -12.24
N ALA A 454 10.03 29.68 -11.70
CA ALA A 454 9.54 30.98 -11.24
C ALA A 454 10.33 31.52 -10.04
N ALA A 455 10.80 30.65 -9.15
CA ALA A 455 11.65 31.03 -8.01
C ALA A 455 13.07 31.42 -8.45
N ALA A 456 13.64 30.72 -9.44
CA ALA A 456 14.95 31.01 -9.98
C ALA A 456 15.00 32.31 -10.82
N ALA A 457 13.85 32.81 -11.29
CA ALA A 457 13.71 34.05 -12.06
C ALA A 457 13.56 35.34 -11.19
N LYS A 458 13.41 35.16 -9.87
CA LYS A 458 13.35 36.23 -8.86
C LYS A 458 14.71 36.45 -8.19
#